data_d5452826e5f21fdb4a00086bfed458da
#
_entry.id   d5452826e5f21fdb4a00086bfed458da
#
_cell.length_a   1.000
_cell.length_b   1.000
_cell.length_c   1.000
_cell.angle_alpha   90.00
_cell.angle_beta   90.00
_cell.angle_gamma   90.00
#
_symmetry.space_group_name_H-M   'P 1'
#
loop_
_entity.id
_entity.type
_entity.pdbx_description
1 polymer ?
#
loop_
_entity_poly.entity_id
_entity_poly.type
_entity_poly.pdbx_seq_one_letter_code
_entity_poly.pdbx_strand_id
1 'polypeptide(L)'
;MTNQRKSMRFIGCLLAVFMLAVVFCLPALADSASSNTYTIPDTNMTVTIPEGATVLSVNTPAGDAAWSKAGILDASEKIKEMQKNGTTAEIIAANGDTIAVAAKSSDYANSVFNLNNLDEKGKKDFLKYMEPSSMDGSTTGTITWYDHAQIPFFMIDICAENIKEEGPVYERLYGTLYDGKIVSFDLFGDTKQISEETDAFMRAVVDSAVISAFAENP
;
A
#
# COMPACT_ATOMS: atom_id res chain seq x y z
N MET A 1 9.14 4.43 34.34
CA MET A 1 8.68 3.38 33.34
C MET A 1 7.28 3.69 32.82
N THR A 2 7.06 4.89 32.22
CA THR A 2 5.69 5.33 31.86
C THR A 2 5.60 6.06 30.51
N ASN A 3 6.64 6.00 29.66
CA ASN A 3 6.63 6.73 28.38
C ASN A 3 6.56 5.87 27.11
N GLN A 4 6.60 4.55 27.20
CA GLN A 4 6.52 3.67 26.01
C GLN A 4 5.08 3.38 25.54
N ARG A 5 4.07 3.63 26.39
CA ARG A 5 2.65 3.34 26.01
C ARG A 5 1.98 4.41 25.15
N LYS A 6 2.60 5.57 24.95
CA LYS A 6 1.98 6.66 24.15
C LYS A 6 2.29 6.61 22.65
N SER A 7 3.37 5.94 22.22
CA SER A 7 3.69 5.82 20.79
C SER A 7 2.89 4.73 20.08
N MET A 8 2.38 3.74 20.82
CA MET A 8 1.57 2.64 20.29
C MET A 8 0.15 3.05 19.84
N ARG A 9 -0.30 4.26 20.19
CA ARG A 9 -1.63 4.75 19.80
C ARG A 9 -1.69 5.37 18.40
N PHE A 10 -0.56 5.56 17.74
CA PHE A 10 -0.50 6.23 16.43
C PHE A 10 -0.63 5.28 15.24
N ILE A 11 -0.26 4.02 15.37
CA ILE A 11 -0.33 3.04 14.27
C ILE A 11 -1.76 2.52 14.10
N GLY A 12 -2.49 2.31 15.19
CA GLY A 12 -3.89 1.88 15.15
C GLY A 12 -4.89 2.96 14.71
N CYS A 13 -4.53 4.25 14.78
CA CYS A 13 -5.41 5.35 14.33
C CYS A 13 -5.18 5.77 12.87
N LEU A 14 -4.13 5.30 12.21
CA LEU A 14 -3.89 5.61 10.79
C LEU A 14 -4.74 4.76 9.85
N LEU A 15 -5.26 3.64 10.33
CA LEU A 15 -6.13 2.72 9.59
C LEU A 15 -7.61 3.15 9.54
N ALA A 16 -8.02 4.15 10.29
CA ALA A 16 -9.43 4.47 10.50
C ALA A 16 -9.97 5.71 9.74
N VAL A 17 -9.22 6.31 8.81
CA VAL A 17 -9.62 7.61 8.20
C VAL A 17 -9.75 7.55 6.67
N PHE A 18 -9.92 6.38 6.07
CA PHE A 18 -10.15 6.31 4.63
C PHE A 18 -11.46 5.62 4.29
N MET A 19 -12.55 6.35 4.36
CA MET A 19 -13.78 5.98 3.67
C MET A 19 -14.44 7.23 3.08
N LEU A 20 -14.36 7.35 1.79
CA LEU A 20 -15.43 7.72 0.84
C LEU A 20 -14.87 7.76 -0.58
N ALA A 21 -14.96 6.68 -1.31
CA ALA A 21 -14.87 6.73 -2.76
C ALA A 21 -16.09 5.99 -3.32
N VAL A 22 -17.03 6.75 -3.80
CA VAL A 22 -18.21 6.23 -4.53
C VAL A 22 -17.74 5.68 -5.86
N VAL A 23 -18.01 4.40 -6.09
CA VAL A 23 -17.71 3.68 -7.32
C VAL A 23 -18.68 4.11 -8.42
N PHE A 24 -18.15 4.68 -9.51
CA PHE A 24 -18.83 4.72 -10.80
C PHE A 24 -17.97 4.02 -11.85
N CYS A 25 -18.43 2.87 -12.32
CA CYS A 25 -17.83 2.17 -13.44
C CYS A 25 -18.12 2.89 -14.75
N LEU A 26 -17.09 3.30 -15.48
CA LEU A 26 -17.17 3.63 -16.91
C LEU A 26 -16.00 2.98 -17.65
N PRO A 27 -16.22 2.47 -18.88
CA PRO A 27 -15.18 1.75 -19.61
C PRO A 27 -14.08 2.69 -20.10
N ALA A 28 -12.84 2.30 -19.88
CA ALA A 28 -11.64 3.01 -20.29
C ALA A 28 -11.37 2.82 -21.79
N LEU A 29 -11.07 3.92 -22.48
CA LEU A 29 -10.37 3.93 -23.74
C LEU A 29 -8.96 4.45 -23.51
N ALA A 30 -7.98 3.59 -23.69
CA ALA A 30 -6.57 3.91 -23.55
C ALA A 30 -6.03 4.55 -24.84
N ASP A 31 -5.25 5.61 -24.72
CA ASP A 31 -4.05 5.79 -25.53
C ASP A 31 -3.13 6.83 -24.89
N SER A 32 -2.13 6.36 -24.20
CA SER A 32 -0.82 6.99 -24.12
C SER A 32 0.17 5.91 -23.70
N ALA A 33 1.20 5.69 -24.50
CA ALA A 33 2.27 4.75 -24.20
C ALA A 33 3.01 5.19 -22.92
N SER A 34 2.43 4.85 -21.77
CA SER A 34 3.09 4.95 -20.48
C SER A 34 4.06 3.76 -20.38
N SER A 35 5.25 4.00 -19.90
CA SER A 35 6.12 2.91 -19.47
C SER A 35 5.31 2.00 -18.56
N ASN A 36 5.28 0.69 -18.84
CA ASN A 36 4.57 -0.28 -18.01
C ASN A 36 5.20 -0.43 -16.62
N THR A 37 5.87 0.59 -16.10
CA THR A 37 6.57 0.53 -14.82
C THR A 37 6.38 1.82 -14.02
N TYR A 38 6.35 1.68 -12.70
CA TYR A 38 6.35 2.78 -11.75
C TYR A 38 7.53 2.62 -10.78
N THR A 39 8.38 3.64 -10.71
CA THR A 39 9.46 3.69 -9.72
C THR A 39 8.95 4.41 -8.48
N ILE A 40 9.02 3.72 -7.33
CA ILE A 40 8.58 4.27 -6.05
C ILE A 40 9.57 5.34 -5.61
N PRO A 41 9.13 6.58 -5.40
CA PRO A 41 10.01 7.70 -5.06
C PRO A 41 10.87 7.42 -3.83
N ASP A 42 12.09 7.95 -3.86
CA ASP A 42 13.09 7.80 -2.79
C ASP A 42 13.43 6.35 -2.43
N THR A 43 13.14 5.42 -3.31
CA THR A 43 13.57 4.02 -3.25
C THR A 43 14.15 3.64 -4.61
N ASN A 44 14.92 2.56 -4.66
CA ASN A 44 15.35 1.99 -5.95
C ASN A 44 14.40 0.88 -6.41
N MET A 45 13.17 0.87 -5.88
CA MET A 45 12.17 -0.14 -6.19
C MET A 45 11.29 0.32 -7.35
N THR A 46 11.13 -0.57 -8.32
CA THR A 46 10.26 -0.37 -9.48
C THR A 46 9.28 -1.53 -9.57
N VAL A 47 8.03 -1.25 -9.88
CA VAL A 47 6.99 -2.25 -10.14
C VAL A 47 6.50 -2.16 -11.57
N THR A 48 6.09 -3.28 -12.13
CA THR A 48 5.41 -3.35 -13.42
C THR A 48 3.92 -3.09 -13.22
N ILE A 49 3.36 -2.24 -14.06
CA ILE A 49 1.95 -1.92 -14.05
C ILE A 49 1.23 -2.91 -14.95
N PRO A 50 0.25 -3.68 -14.44
CA PRO A 50 -0.53 -4.60 -15.25
C PRO A 50 -1.24 -3.90 -16.41
N GLU A 51 -1.42 -4.62 -17.51
CA GLU A 51 -2.12 -4.09 -18.68
C GLU A 51 -3.54 -3.62 -18.31
N GLY A 52 -3.92 -2.46 -18.83
CA GLY A 52 -5.23 -1.84 -18.54
C GLY A 52 -5.31 -1.09 -17.21
N ALA A 53 -4.28 -1.16 -16.36
CA ALA A 53 -4.25 -0.36 -15.14
C ALA A 53 -3.68 1.04 -15.38
N THR A 54 -4.11 2.01 -14.58
CA THR A 54 -3.66 3.40 -14.62
C THR A 54 -2.90 3.72 -13.35
N VAL A 55 -1.79 4.46 -13.47
CA VAL A 55 -1.05 4.98 -12.31
C VAL A 55 -1.32 6.48 -12.16
N LEU A 56 -1.78 6.88 -10.99
CA LEU A 56 -1.91 8.26 -10.57
C LEU A 56 -0.96 8.50 -9.39
N SER A 57 0.02 9.36 -9.58
CA SER A 57 1.01 9.65 -8.54
C SER A 57 0.87 11.07 -8.01
N VAL A 58 1.47 11.35 -6.87
CA VAL A 58 1.56 12.72 -6.33
C VAL A 58 2.27 13.70 -7.27
N ASN A 59 3.00 13.19 -8.26
CA ASN A 59 3.68 13.98 -9.29
C ASN A 59 2.86 14.11 -10.58
N THR A 60 1.72 13.42 -10.69
CA THR A 60 0.80 13.56 -11.83
C THR A 60 0.18 14.96 -11.78
N PRO A 61 0.33 15.79 -12.82
CA PRO A 61 -0.24 17.14 -12.81
C PRO A 61 -1.75 17.13 -12.52
N ALA A 62 -2.24 18.03 -11.67
CA ALA A 62 -3.66 18.07 -11.31
C ALA A 62 -4.58 18.31 -12.52
N GLY A 63 -4.06 18.91 -13.61
CA GLY A 63 -4.80 19.09 -14.87
C GLY A 63 -4.73 17.91 -15.82
N ASP A 64 -4.07 16.79 -15.44
CA ASP A 64 -3.98 15.62 -16.29
C ASP A 64 -5.34 14.93 -16.43
N ALA A 65 -5.68 14.55 -17.67
CA ALA A 65 -6.95 13.89 -17.97
C ALA A 65 -7.08 12.49 -17.32
N ALA A 66 -5.99 11.89 -16.88
CA ALA A 66 -6.00 10.60 -16.18
C ALA A 66 -6.81 10.65 -14.88
N TRP A 67 -6.80 11.78 -14.15
CA TRP A 67 -7.60 11.97 -12.94
C TRP A 67 -9.10 11.85 -13.22
N SER A 68 -9.59 12.56 -14.22
CA SER A 68 -11.01 12.52 -14.60
C SER A 68 -11.42 11.17 -15.18
N LYS A 69 -10.53 10.51 -15.92
CA LYS A 69 -10.76 9.14 -16.41
C LYS A 69 -10.88 8.13 -15.27
N ALA A 70 -10.16 8.33 -14.20
CA ALA A 70 -10.25 7.54 -12.96
C ALA A 70 -11.44 7.96 -12.05
N GLY A 71 -12.30 8.88 -12.50
CA GLY A 71 -13.45 9.36 -11.72
C GLY A 71 -13.09 10.37 -10.62
N ILE A 72 -11.86 10.86 -10.58
CA ILE A 72 -11.40 11.81 -9.57
C ILE A 72 -11.64 13.23 -10.07
N LEU A 73 -12.61 13.92 -9.47
CA LEU A 73 -13.05 15.24 -9.91
C LEU A 73 -12.16 16.37 -9.37
N ASP A 74 -11.59 16.22 -8.18
CA ASP A 74 -10.66 17.17 -7.57
C ASP A 74 -9.28 16.53 -7.37
N ALA A 75 -8.48 16.56 -8.44
CA ALA A 75 -7.13 16.04 -8.43
C ALA A 75 -6.22 16.77 -7.43
N SER A 76 -6.44 18.09 -7.22
CA SER A 76 -5.63 18.86 -6.28
C SER A 76 -5.85 18.45 -4.83
N GLU A 77 -7.09 18.18 -4.46
CA GLU A 77 -7.43 17.68 -3.13
C GLU A 77 -6.92 16.25 -2.95
N LYS A 78 -7.11 15.40 -3.95
CA LYS A 78 -6.63 14.02 -3.93
C LYS A 78 -5.10 13.93 -3.76
N ILE A 79 -4.35 14.76 -4.47
CA ILE A 79 -2.88 14.84 -4.33
C ILE A 79 -2.49 15.24 -2.90
N LYS A 80 -3.15 16.23 -2.30
CA LYS A 80 -2.89 16.65 -0.91
C LYS A 80 -3.19 15.52 0.08
N GLU A 81 -4.28 14.80 -0.15
CA GLU A 81 -4.66 13.64 0.65
C GLU A 81 -3.59 12.55 0.56
N MET A 82 -3.16 12.17 -0.64
CA MET A 82 -2.09 11.21 -0.86
C MET A 82 -0.81 11.63 -0.13
N GLN A 83 -0.38 12.89 -0.29
CA GLN A 83 0.80 13.42 0.39
C GLN A 83 0.67 13.37 1.91
N LYS A 84 -0.47 13.75 2.46
CA LYS A 84 -0.76 13.68 3.90
C LYS A 84 -0.63 12.26 4.44
N ASN A 85 -1.04 11.28 3.66
CA ASN A 85 -1.02 9.86 4.04
C ASN A 85 0.30 9.16 3.71
N GLY A 86 1.21 9.85 3.02
CA GLY A 86 2.46 9.28 2.53
C GLY A 86 2.28 8.27 1.40
N THR A 87 1.12 8.32 0.73
CA THR A 87 0.87 7.61 -0.52
C THR A 87 1.63 8.29 -1.65
N THR A 88 2.40 7.54 -2.41
CA THR A 88 3.19 8.06 -3.53
C THR A 88 2.46 7.92 -4.85
N ALA A 89 1.66 6.86 -4.98
CA ALA A 89 0.82 6.60 -6.14
C ALA A 89 -0.38 5.72 -5.78
N GLU A 90 -1.38 5.75 -6.65
CA GLU A 90 -2.47 4.78 -6.72
C GLU A 90 -2.40 4.05 -8.07
N ILE A 91 -2.44 2.73 -8.04
CA ILE A 91 -2.51 1.87 -9.23
C ILE A 91 -3.95 1.37 -9.32
N ILE A 92 -4.66 1.81 -10.33
CA ILE A 92 -6.09 1.60 -10.50
C ILE A 92 -6.32 0.58 -11.61
N ALA A 93 -6.90 -0.55 -11.28
CA ALA A 93 -7.28 -1.59 -12.24
C ALA A 93 -8.47 -1.17 -13.11
N ALA A 94 -8.69 -1.87 -14.22
CA ALA A 94 -9.81 -1.60 -15.12
C ALA A 94 -11.19 -1.80 -14.48
N ASN A 95 -11.28 -2.66 -13.46
CA ASN A 95 -12.50 -2.90 -12.67
C ASN A 95 -12.71 -1.87 -11.54
N GLY A 96 -11.77 -0.95 -11.35
CA GLY A 96 -11.82 0.09 -10.32
C GLY A 96 -11.08 -0.25 -9.03
N ASP A 97 -10.58 -1.47 -8.86
CA ASP A 97 -9.75 -1.83 -7.70
C ASP A 97 -8.51 -0.94 -7.65
N THR A 98 -8.20 -0.44 -6.47
CA THR A 98 -7.12 0.53 -6.30
C THR A 98 -6.11 0.04 -5.27
N ILE A 99 -4.85 -0.02 -5.69
CA ILE A 99 -3.71 -0.27 -4.81
C ILE A 99 -3.05 1.07 -4.49
N ALA A 100 -3.06 1.46 -3.21
CA ALA A 100 -2.28 2.60 -2.74
C ALA A 100 -0.82 2.15 -2.50
N VAL A 101 0.12 2.85 -3.12
CA VAL A 101 1.55 2.60 -2.93
C VAL A 101 2.11 3.67 -2.01
N ALA A 102 2.76 3.27 -0.93
CA ALA A 102 3.38 4.19 0.02
C ALA A 102 4.84 3.85 0.28
N ALA A 103 5.63 4.87 0.62
CA ALA A 103 7.00 4.72 1.09
C ALA A 103 7.24 5.70 2.24
N LYS A 104 7.38 5.19 3.46
CA LYS A 104 7.47 6.01 4.68
C LYS A 104 8.70 5.66 5.50
N SER A 105 9.44 6.68 5.93
CA SER A 105 10.49 6.52 6.93
C SER A 105 9.89 6.45 8.33
N SER A 106 10.51 5.64 9.19
CA SER A 106 10.23 5.59 10.62
C SER A 106 11.50 5.21 11.38
N ASP A 107 11.54 5.50 12.69
CA ASP A 107 12.70 5.13 13.51
C ASP A 107 12.96 3.62 13.46
N TYR A 108 11.89 2.82 13.44
CA TYR A 108 12.01 1.37 13.31
C TYR A 108 12.57 0.95 11.95
N ALA A 109 12.00 1.47 10.85
CA ALA A 109 12.49 1.17 9.50
C ALA A 109 13.96 1.58 9.34
N ASN A 110 14.34 2.75 9.84
CA ASN A 110 15.73 3.20 9.83
C ASN A 110 16.66 2.29 10.65
N SER A 111 16.19 1.74 11.77
CA SER A 111 16.99 0.85 12.62
C SER A 111 17.22 -0.53 12.01
N VAL A 112 16.25 -1.08 11.31
CA VAL A 112 16.33 -2.38 10.61
C VAL A 112 16.98 -2.22 9.25
N PHE A 113 16.69 -1.14 8.56
CA PHE A 113 17.11 -0.75 7.23
C PHE A 113 16.55 -1.62 6.10
N ASN A 114 16.76 -2.95 6.16
CA ASN A 114 16.18 -3.93 5.25
C ASN A 114 15.71 -5.16 6.02
N LEU A 115 14.59 -5.78 5.62
CA LEU A 115 14.09 -7.02 6.23
C LEU A 115 15.09 -8.18 6.13
N ASN A 116 15.94 -8.19 5.11
CA ASN A 116 17.03 -9.17 4.96
C ASN A 116 18.07 -9.11 6.11
N ASN A 117 18.13 -8.00 6.84
CA ASN A 117 19.04 -7.85 7.98
C ASN A 117 18.55 -8.55 9.25
N LEU A 118 17.27 -8.97 9.27
CA LEU A 118 16.70 -9.65 10.42
C LEU A 118 17.11 -11.13 10.43
N ASP A 119 17.61 -11.59 11.57
CA ASP A 119 17.75 -13.01 11.85
C ASP A 119 16.37 -13.64 12.12
N GLU A 120 16.31 -14.95 12.30
CA GLU A 120 15.05 -15.67 12.51
C GLU A 120 14.27 -15.18 13.75
N LYS A 121 15.00 -14.76 14.80
CA LYS A 121 14.36 -14.16 15.98
C LYS A 121 13.80 -12.80 15.66
N GLY A 122 14.56 -11.95 14.97
CA GLY A 122 14.13 -10.61 14.53
C GLY A 122 12.91 -10.68 13.62
N LYS A 123 12.87 -11.62 12.69
CA LYS A 123 11.70 -11.86 11.82
C LYS A 123 10.46 -12.23 12.63
N LYS A 124 10.60 -13.10 13.62
CA LYS A 124 9.47 -13.47 14.49
C LYS A 124 8.99 -12.30 15.35
N ASP A 125 9.92 -11.54 15.92
CA ASP A 125 9.60 -10.37 16.73
C ASP A 125 8.94 -9.28 15.87
N PHE A 126 9.37 -9.13 14.61
CA PHE A 126 8.76 -8.21 13.63
C PHE A 126 7.29 -8.56 13.35
N LEU A 127 6.97 -9.82 13.00
CA LEU A 127 5.59 -10.23 12.77
C LEU A 127 4.71 -9.96 14.00
N LYS A 128 5.21 -10.30 15.18
CA LYS A 128 4.49 -10.03 16.43
C LYS A 128 4.26 -8.53 16.67
N TYR A 129 5.22 -7.68 16.30
CA TYR A 129 5.11 -6.24 16.42
C TYR A 129 4.07 -5.65 15.46
N MET A 130 3.98 -6.20 14.25
CA MET A 130 3.09 -5.76 13.18
C MET A 130 1.72 -6.43 13.22
N GLU A 131 1.49 -7.38 14.14
CA GLU A 131 0.24 -8.12 14.25
C GLU A 131 -0.95 -7.18 14.45
N PRO A 132 -1.96 -7.24 13.58
CA PRO A 132 -3.14 -6.40 13.70
C PRO A 132 -3.90 -6.73 14.99
N SER A 133 -4.23 -5.70 15.74
CA SER A 133 -5.04 -5.86 16.96
C SER A 133 -5.98 -4.68 17.14
N SER A 134 -7.23 -4.96 17.48
CA SER A 134 -8.16 -3.95 17.96
C SER A 134 -8.33 -4.03 19.48
N MET A 135 -8.57 -2.89 20.10
CA MET A 135 -8.80 -2.83 21.55
C MET A 135 -10.16 -3.40 21.96
N ASP A 136 -11.12 -3.46 21.04
CA ASP A 136 -12.51 -3.87 21.27
C ASP A 136 -12.88 -5.21 20.60
N GLY A 137 -11.91 -5.84 19.91
CA GLY A 137 -12.16 -7.12 19.22
C GLY A 137 -12.99 -7.00 17.93
N SER A 138 -13.33 -5.79 17.49
CA SER A 138 -14.11 -5.57 16.26
C SER A 138 -13.28 -5.79 14.99
N THR A 139 -11.95 -5.82 15.12
CA THR A 139 -11.03 -6.04 14.01
C THR A 139 -10.31 -7.37 14.19
N THR A 140 -10.35 -8.19 13.18
CA THR A 140 -9.55 -9.41 13.08
C THR A 140 -8.50 -9.24 12.00
N GLY A 141 -7.33 -9.81 12.20
CA GLY A 141 -6.29 -9.72 11.21
C GLY A 141 -5.26 -10.83 11.37
N THR A 142 -4.55 -11.07 10.29
CA THR A 142 -3.43 -12.00 10.24
C THR A 142 -2.23 -11.31 9.60
N ILE A 143 -1.04 -11.71 10.01
CA ILE A 143 0.20 -11.32 9.36
C ILE A 143 1.03 -12.57 9.06
N THR A 144 1.56 -12.63 7.84
CA THR A 144 2.41 -13.73 7.39
C THR A 144 3.56 -13.20 6.54
N TRP A 145 4.61 -14.02 6.41
CA TRP A 145 5.62 -13.76 5.38
C TRP A 145 5.06 -14.06 4.00
N TYR A 146 5.40 -13.21 3.05
CA TYR A 146 5.13 -13.43 1.64
C TYR A 146 6.45 -13.70 0.91
N ASP A 147 6.50 -14.83 0.21
CA ASP A 147 7.69 -15.24 -0.52
C ASP A 147 7.84 -14.43 -1.81
N HIS A 148 8.91 -13.66 -1.90
CA HIS A 148 9.23 -12.83 -3.05
C HIS A 148 10.68 -13.07 -3.49
N ALA A 149 10.93 -13.07 -4.79
CA ALA A 149 12.19 -13.52 -5.38
C ALA A 149 13.42 -12.70 -4.95
N GLN A 150 13.28 -11.42 -4.64
CA GLN A 150 14.42 -10.53 -4.36
C GLN A 150 14.48 -10.04 -2.91
N ILE A 151 13.35 -9.72 -2.33
CA ILE A 151 13.25 -9.13 -0.98
C ILE A 151 12.11 -9.78 -0.22
N PRO A 152 12.24 -10.02 1.08
CA PRO A 152 11.11 -10.51 1.87
C PRO A 152 10.01 -9.46 1.94
N PHE A 153 8.78 -9.90 1.72
CA PHE A 153 7.58 -9.13 2.02
C PHE A 153 6.86 -9.79 3.20
N PHE A 154 6.08 -8.99 3.90
CA PHE A 154 5.02 -9.48 4.77
C PHE A 154 3.67 -9.14 4.16
N MET A 155 2.67 -9.93 4.47
CA MET A 155 1.29 -9.70 4.06
C MET A 155 0.43 -9.59 5.32
N ILE A 156 -0.37 -8.56 5.37
CA ILE A 156 -1.36 -8.33 6.42
C ILE A 156 -2.74 -8.39 5.79
N ASP A 157 -3.63 -9.19 6.38
CA ASP A 157 -5.05 -9.18 6.09
C ASP A 157 -5.79 -8.67 7.31
N ILE A 158 -6.66 -7.70 7.11
CA ILE A 158 -7.50 -7.13 8.16
C ILE A 158 -8.95 -7.20 7.71
N CYS A 159 -9.83 -7.65 8.61
CA CYS A 159 -11.26 -7.52 8.44
C CYS A 159 -11.84 -6.81 9.66
N ALA A 160 -12.53 -5.71 9.44
CA ALA A 160 -13.29 -5.01 10.46
C ALA A 160 -14.78 -5.17 10.16
N GLU A 161 -15.53 -5.78 11.10
CA GLU A 161 -16.92 -6.16 10.86
C GLU A 161 -17.93 -5.01 10.95
N ASN A 162 -17.59 -3.92 11.63
CA ASN A 162 -18.50 -2.78 11.81
C ASN A 162 -17.76 -1.49 12.07
N ILE A 163 -17.39 -0.80 11.01
CA ILE A 163 -16.92 0.58 11.15
C ILE A 163 -18.10 1.52 10.87
N LYS A 164 -18.70 2.06 11.93
CA LYS A 164 -19.68 3.17 11.88
C LYS A 164 -20.87 2.96 10.94
N GLU A 165 -21.55 1.80 11.01
CA GLU A 165 -22.74 1.50 10.21
C GLU A 165 -22.51 1.34 8.68
N GLU A 166 -21.26 1.33 8.22
CA GLU A 166 -20.92 1.28 6.79
C GLU A 166 -20.66 -0.14 6.26
N GLY A 167 -20.81 -1.15 7.11
CA GLY A 167 -20.58 -2.56 6.74
C GLY A 167 -19.15 -3.03 7.02
N PRO A 168 -18.81 -4.25 6.60
CA PRO A 168 -17.48 -4.79 6.80
C PRO A 168 -16.47 -4.12 5.87
N VAL A 169 -15.28 -3.86 6.38
CA VAL A 169 -14.15 -3.37 5.59
C VAL A 169 -13.07 -4.44 5.61
N TYR A 170 -12.52 -4.70 4.45
CA TYR A 170 -11.37 -5.57 4.25
C TYR A 170 -10.18 -4.74 3.77
N GLU A 171 -9.01 -5.04 4.33
CA GLU A 171 -7.74 -4.47 3.89
C GLU A 171 -6.72 -5.60 3.68
N ARG A 172 -6.04 -5.58 2.56
CA ARG A 172 -4.84 -6.38 2.31
C ARG A 172 -3.66 -5.46 2.06
N LEU A 173 -2.62 -5.67 2.83
CA LEU A 173 -1.38 -4.94 2.72
C LEU A 173 -0.23 -5.91 2.44
N TYR A 174 0.55 -5.65 1.39
CA TYR A 174 1.88 -6.21 1.22
C TYR A 174 2.91 -5.15 1.57
N GLY A 175 3.85 -5.49 2.44
CA GLY A 175 4.84 -4.53 2.89
C GLY A 175 6.24 -5.12 2.98
N THR A 176 7.22 -4.25 2.85
CA THR A 176 8.62 -4.58 3.10
C THR A 176 9.34 -3.43 3.80
N LEU A 177 10.46 -3.73 4.45
CA LEU A 177 11.42 -2.72 4.88
C LEU A 177 12.58 -2.73 3.89
N TYR A 178 12.77 -1.60 3.23
CA TYR A 178 13.84 -1.43 2.27
C TYR A 178 14.39 -0.01 2.33
N ASP A 179 15.71 0.11 2.39
CA ASP A 179 16.44 1.39 2.43
C ASP A 179 15.93 2.35 3.53
N GLY A 180 15.70 1.79 4.72
CA GLY A 180 15.21 2.56 5.88
C GLY A 180 13.76 3.05 5.75
N LYS A 181 13.00 2.52 4.80
CA LYS A 181 11.58 2.86 4.59
C LYS A 181 10.69 1.63 4.71
N ILE A 182 9.47 1.85 5.15
CA ILE A 182 8.38 0.90 4.96
C ILE A 182 7.79 1.21 3.58
N VAL A 183 7.91 0.26 2.66
CA VAL A 183 7.22 0.30 1.37
C VAL A 183 6.01 -0.59 1.47
N SER A 184 4.83 -0.06 1.17
CA SER A 184 3.58 -0.81 1.23
C SER A 184 2.75 -0.66 -0.03
N PHE A 185 1.96 -1.71 -0.28
CA PHE A 185 0.94 -1.81 -1.31
C PHE A 185 -0.35 -2.17 -0.58
N ASP A 186 -1.27 -1.23 -0.50
CA ASP A 186 -2.48 -1.33 0.31
C ASP A 186 -3.71 -1.39 -0.59
N LEU A 187 -4.57 -2.35 -0.36
CA LEU A 187 -5.86 -2.47 -1.03
C LEU A 187 -6.98 -2.54 0.02
N PHE A 188 -7.97 -1.68 -0.17
CA PHE A 188 -9.16 -1.62 0.67
C PHE A 188 -10.38 -2.08 -0.14
N GLY A 189 -11.28 -2.78 0.52
CA GLY A 189 -12.56 -3.21 -0.03
C GLY A 189 -13.69 -3.05 0.97
N ASP A 190 -14.91 -2.95 0.45
CA ASP A 190 -16.16 -2.85 1.20
C ASP A 190 -16.80 -4.23 1.45
N THR A 191 -16.03 -5.29 1.29
CA THR A 191 -16.45 -6.69 1.44
C THR A 191 -15.70 -7.37 2.58
N LYS A 192 -16.14 -8.56 3.00
CA LYS A 192 -15.47 -9.34 4.06
C LYS A 192 -14.17 -10.01 3.61
N GLN A 193 -13.94 -10.08 2.31
CA GLN A 193 -12.76 -10.74 1.74
C GLN A 193 -12.48 -10.21 0.34
N ILE A 194 -11.22 -10.27 -0.04
CA ILE A 194 -10.77 -9.93 -1.39
C ILE A 194 -11.26 -10.98 -2.40
N SER A 195 -11.62 -10.54 -3.61
CA SER A 195 -11.91 -11.45 -4.71
C SER A 195 -10.64 -12.10 -5.26
N GLU A 196 -10.75 -13.25 -5.93
CA GLU A 196 -9.61 -13.89 -6.59
C GLU A 196 -8.98 -13.00 -7.67
N GLU A 197 -9.79 -12.23 -8.40
CA GLU A 197 -9.33 -11.30 -9.42
C GLU A 197 -8.54 -10.15 -8.83
N THR A 198 -9.05 -9.54 -7.77
CA THR A 198 -8.39 -8.45 -7.05
C THR A 198 -7.08 -8.91 -6.41
N ASP A 199 -7.08 -10.12 -5.81
CA ASP A 199 -5.86 -10.72 -5.24
C ASP A 199 -4.80 -11.00 -6.33
N ALA A 200 -5.23 -11.52 -7.48
CA ALA A 200 -4.32 -11.75 -8.61
C ALA A 200 -3.73 -10.43 -9.15
N PHE A 201 -4.55 -9.38 -9.24
CA PHE A 201 -4.07 -8.05 -9.63
C PHE A 201 -3.02 -7.50 -8.65
N MET A 202 -3.31 -7.58 -7.36
CA MET A 202 -2.41 -7.11 -6.33
C MET A 202 -1.08 -7.87 -6.32
N ARG A 203 -1.15 -9.21 -6.41
CA ARG A 203 0.05 -10.04 -6.54
C ARG A 203 0.85 -9.74 -7.79
N ALA A 204 0.21 -9.52 -8.93
CA ALA A 204 0.93 -9.17 -10.15
C ALA A 204 1.77 -7.89 -10.00
N VAL A 205 1.27 -6.90 -9.26
CA VAL A 205 2.05 -5.68 -8.94
C VAL A 205 3.20 -6.01 -7.97
N VAL A 206 2.91 -6.68 -6.86
CA VAL A 206 3.89 -6.97 -5.81
C VAL A 206 5.00 -7.89 -6.32
N ASP A 207 4.68 -8.98 -7.01
CA ASP A 207 5.66 -9.95 -7.54
C ASP A 207 6.56 -9.34 -8.60
N SER A 208 6.12 -8.26 -9.25
CA SER A 208 6.92 -7.52 -10.23
C SER A 208 7.93 -6.57 -9.62
N ALA A 209 7.91 -6.40 -8.29
CA ALA A 209 8.79 -5.48 -7.61
C ALA A 209 10.26 -5.89 -7.81
N VAL A 210 11.05 -4.98 -8.36
CA VAL A 210 12.49 -5.17 -8.55
C VAL A 210 13.24 -4.01 -7.92
N ILE A 211 14.41 -4.34 -7.37
CA ILE A 211 15.34 -3.35 -6.84
C ILE A 211 16.43 -3.17 -7.88
N SER A 212 16.56 -1.96 -8.41
CA SER A 212 17.71 -1.60 -9.21
C SER A 212 18.92 -1.51 -8.28
N ALA A 213 19.99 -2.24 -8.60
CA ALA A 213 21.25 -2.07 -7.89
C ALA A 213 21.62 -0.58 -7.92
N PHE A 214 22.07 -0.04 -6.78
CA PHE A 214 22.65 1.29 -6.78
C PHE A 214 23.74 1.30 -7.86
N ALA A 215 23.66 2.24 -8.81
CA ALA A 215 24.79 2.49 -9.68
C ALA A 215 25.95 2.80 -8.74
N GLU A 216 26.95 1.90 -8.68
CA GLU A 216 28.17 2.19 -7.98
C GLU A 216 28.67 3.49 -8.57
N ASN A 217 28.69 4.55 -7.77
CA ASN A 217 29.28 5.82 -8.21
C ASN A 217 30.73 5.54 -8.56
N PRO A 218 31.17 5.88 -9.78
CA PRO A 218 32.54 5.68 -10.22
C PRO A 218 33.51 6.54 -9.41
#